data_aeee079c95997c397975ad05b2950488
#
_entry.id   aeee079c95997c397975ad05b2950488
#
_cell.length_a   1.000
_cell.length_b   1.000
_cell.length_c   1.000
_cell.angle_alpha   90.00
_cell.angle_beta   90.00
_cell.angle_gamma   90.00
#
_symmetry.space_group_name_H-M   'P 1'
#
loop_
_entity.id
_entity.type
_entity.pdbx_description
1 polymer ?
#
loop_
_entity_poly.entity_id
_entity_poly.type
_entity_poly.pdbx_seq_one_letter_code
_entity_poly.pdbx_strand_id
1 'polypeptide(L)'
;MKARTLAATGMALGAGAWVAYSLRVMNRTVPGREEAEAYARSLLERVGMGELYGTWEDESLSLGDRELRLYHFRSDPEDPVVVFVPGTSVYALLYTEFLYKLSRRGFNVVGFDPRGHGMSSGRRGVYTLGELVEDTRAVIDYAARRYNPRVAVAGSSQGGITAFYCAAAEPRLRAAVCHNLIAPDEPDNYRMTRNPSLFRPLMPLLPLFKPLMECPLGKLMVPVALYLDLAAEPTRLVPDVAEFLRQDPLAVTTVSLGALYSLPTTPLARRVEEITMPVMVIHSGKDNIFPEDYVRRVYDRLRCKKKFLYLPDAPHLVMTDYVEEIVPPLAEWLREVMGRQDAKDAGSGGTDDEGRS
;
A
#
# COMPACT_ATOMS: atom_id res chain seq x y z
N MET A 1 -29.95 28.62 30.56
CA MET A 1 -28.78 28.02 31.24
C MET A 1 -28.79 26.49 31.16
N LYS A 2 -29.85 25.79 31.58
CA LYS A 2 -29.91 24.30 31.61
C LYS A 2 -29.64 23.58 30.25
N ALA A 3 -30.17 24.09 29.13
CA ALA A 3 -29.96 23.45 27.81
C ALA A 3 -28.50 23.52 27.31
N ARG A 4 -27.80 24.64 27.54
CA ARG A 4 -26.38 24.78 27.21
C ARG A 4 -25.49 23.89 28.07
N THR A 5 -25.83 23.72 29.35
CA THR A 5 -25.11 22.82 30.29
C THR A 5 -25.31 21.36 29.87
N LEU A 6 -26.54 20.95 29.53
CA LEU A 6 -26.84 19.61 29.04
C LEU A 6 -26.13 19.28 27.72
N ALA A 7 -26.10 20.24 26.77
CA ALA A 7 -25.40 20.09 25.52
C ALA A 7 -23.87 19.96 25.73
N ALA A 8 -23.29 20.80 26.60
CA ALA A 8 -21.87 20.74 26.92
C ALA A 8 -21.49 19.42 27.63
N THR A 9 -22.33 18.94 28.56
CA THR A 9 -22.13 17.65 29.22
C THR A 9 -22.24 16.49 28.24
N GLY A 10 -23.21 16.52 27.33
CA GLY A 10 -23.35 15.50 26.26
C GLY A 10 -22.16 15.46 25.30
N MET A 11 -21.64 16.63 24.89
CA MET A 11 -20.44 16.72 24.06
C MET A 11 -19.18 16.21 24.80
N ALA A 12 -19.01 16.53 26.07
CA ALA A 12 -17.89 16.06 26.87
C ALA A 12 -17.92 14.54 27.08
N LEU A 13 -19.09 13.95 27.32
CA LEU A 13 -19.28 12.51 27.43
C LEU A 13 -19.00 11.82 26.08
N GLY A 14 -19.47 12.39 24.98
CA GLY A 14 -19.18 11.88 23.61
C GLY A 14 -17.70 11.92 23.26
N ALA A 15 -17.01 13.02 23.59
CA ALA A 15 -15.56 13.14 23.39
C ALA A 15 -14.79 12.13 24.25
N GLY A 16 -15.16 11.97 25.53
CA GLY A 16 -14.54 10.97 26.41
C GLY A 16 -14.74 9.54 25.92
N ALA A 17 -15.94 9.21 25.44
CA ALA A 17 -16.21 7.91 24.83
C ALA A 17 -15.40 7.66 23.57
N TRP A 18 -15.25 8.66 22.71
CA TRP A 18 -14.41 8.55 21.51
C TRP A 18 -12.94 8.36 21.83
N VAL A 19 -12.40 9.08 22.82
CA VAL A 19 -11.03 8.87 23.30
C VAL A 19 -10.86 7.45 23.83
N ALA A 20 -11.76 6.97 24.68
CA ALA A 20 -11.72 5.61 25.23
C ALA A 20 -11.80 4.54 24.13
N TYR A 21 -12.69 4.72 23.15
CA TYR A 21 -12.78 3.88 21.97
C TYR A 21 -11.46 3.87 21.20
N SER A 22 -10.89 5.05 20.94
CA SER A 22 -9.62 5.18 20.19
C SER A 22 -8.48 4.47 20.91
N LEU A 23 -8.35 4.66 22.24
CA LEU A 23 -7.34 3.96 23.03
C LEU A 23 -7.50 2.44 22.99
N ARG A 24 -8.75 1.95 23.05
CA ARG A 24 -9.03 0.52 22.96
C ARG A 24 -8.61 -0.08 21.62
N VAL A 25 -8.99 0.56 20.50
CA VAL A 25 -8.69 -0.01 19.16
C VAL A 25 -7.24 0.10 18.78
N MET A 26 -6.57 1.24 19.03
CA MET A 26 -5.17 1.42 18.66
C MET A 26 -4.20 0.53 19.48
N ASN A 27 -4.58 0.16 20.68
CA ASN A 27 -3.82 -0.72 21.57
C ASN A 27 -4.27 -2.19 21.50
N ARG A 28 -5.10 -2.55 20.51
CA ARG A 28 -5.46 -3.94 20.29
C ARG A 28 -4.18 -4.76 20.05
N THR A 29 -4.01 -5.81 20.83
CA THR A 29 -2.87 -6.71 20.70
C THR A 29 -2.90 -7.44 19.36
N VAL A 30 -1.74 -7.56 18.73
CA VAL A 30 -1.55 -8.44 17.58
C VAL A 30 -1.55 -9.87 18.11
N PRO A 31 -2.19 -10.84 17.43
CA PRO A 31 -2.10 -12.24 17.78
C PRO A 31 -0.65 -12.70 17.91
N GLY A 32 -0.39 -13.64 18.79
CA GLY A 32 0.92 -14.29 18.86
C GLY A 32 1.26 -15.00 17.53
N ARG A 33 2.53 -15.29 17.32
CA ARG A 33 3.00 -15.87 16.05
C ARG A 33 2.25 -17.15 15.69
N GLU A 34 2.11 -18.09 16.62
CA GLU A 34 1.40 -19.35 16.39
C GLU A 34 -0.08 -19.15 16.04
N GLU A 35 -0.75 -18.23 16.75
CA GLU A 35 -2.16 -17.89 16.50
C GLU A 35 -2.33 -17.26 15.12
N ALA A 36 -1.43 -16.36 14.73
CA ALA A 36 -1.46 -15.71 13.43
C ALA A 36 -1.15 -16.67 12.27
N GLU A 37 -0.21 -17.60 12.47
CA GLU A 37 0.10 -18.65 11.50
C GLU A 37 -1.10 -19.62 11.32
N ALA A 38 -1.73 -20.02 12.43
CA ALA A 38 -2.95 -20.83 12.40
C ALA A 38 -4.10 -20.09 11.70
N TYR A 39 -4.25 -18.80 11.98
CA TYR A 39 -5.24 -17.96 11.31
C TYR A 39 -4.95 -17.84 9.81
N ALA A 40 -3.71 -17.56 9.41
CA ALA A 40 -3.31 -17.44 8.00
C ALA A 40 -3.60 -18.73 7.22
N ARG A 41 -3.34 -19.90 7.80
CA ARG A 41 -3.71 -21.19 7.22
C ARG A 41 -5.22 -21.30 7.01
N SER A 42 -5.99 -21.08 8.07
CA SER A 42 -7.45 -21.13 8.03
C SER A 42 -8.04 -20.10 7.02
N LEU A 43 -7.43 -18.92 6.92
CA LEU A 43 -7.80 -17.90 5.95
C LEU A 43 -7.66 -18.43 4.51
N LEU A 44 -6.47 -18.93 4.17
CA LEU A 44 -6.20 -19.43 2.82
C LEU A 44 -7.12 -20.62 2.45
N GLU A 45 -7.38 -21.51 3.40
CA GLU A 45 -8.33 -22.61 3.21
C GLU A 45 -9.75 -22.08 2.91
N ARG A 46 -10.22 -21.07 3.66
CA ARG A 46 -11.55 -20.47 3.48
C ARG A 46 -11.71 -19.76 2.14
N VAL A 47 -10.65 -19.16 1.61
CA VAL A 47 -10.67 -18.47 0.31
C VAL A 47 -10.22 -19.36 -0.86
N GLY A 48 -10.10 -20.68 -0.63
CA GLY A 48 -9.77 -21.66 -1.67
C GLY A 48 -8.31 -21.67 -2.11
N MET A 49 -7.39 -21.12 -1.29
CA MET A 49 -5.95 -21.02 -1.57
C MET A 49 -5.11 -21.84 -0.59
N GLY A 50 -5.67 -22.86 0.03
CA GLY A 50 -4.99 -23.65 1.07
C GLY A 50 -3.67 -24.27 0.62
N GLU A 51 -3.56 -24.65 -0.68
CA GLU A 51 -2.33 -25.18 -1.28
C GLU A 51 -1.18 -24.17 -1.35
N LEU A 52 -1.48 -22.88 -1.22
CA LEU A 52 -0.46 -21.81 -1.23
C LEU A 52 0.15 -21.60 0.16
N TYR A 53 -0.40 -22.20 1.21
CA TYR A 53 0.16 -22.08 2.55
C TYR A 53 1.58 -22.67 2.61
N GLY A 54 2.52 -21.87 3.13
CA GLY A 54 3.94 -22.29 3.23
C GLY A 54 4.75 -22.10 1.94
N THR A 55 4.20 -21.46 0.91
CA THR A 55 4.95 -21.12 -0.31
C THR A 55 5.86 -19.90 -0.15
N TRP A 56 5.89 -19.30 1.02
CA TRP A 56 6.75 -18.15 1.37
C TRP A 56 7.61 -18.45 2.59
N GLU A 57 8.66 -17.67 2.74
CA GLU A 57 9.48 -17.61 3.96
C GLU A 57 9.17 -16.34 4.72
N ASP A 58 9.01 -16.45 6.04
CA ASP A 58 8.77 -15.32 6.92
C ASP A 58 10.07 -14.71 7.43
N GLU A 59 10.16 -13.39 7.47
CA GLU A 59 11.26 -12.69 8.10
C GLU A 59 10.77 -11.42 8.81
N SER A 60 11.49 -10.97 9.82
CA SER A 60 11.26 -9.70 10.52
C SER A 60 12.37 -8.73 10.22
N LEU A 61 12.01 -7.54 9.73
CA LEU A 61 12.93 -6.42 9.49
C LEU A 61 12.85 -5.43 10.66
N SER A 62 13.91 -5.39 11.47
CA SER A 62 14.01 -4.42 12.58
C SER A 62 14.47 -3.03 12.06
N LEU A 63 13.70 -2.00 12.41
CA LEU A 63 13.92 -0.62 12.02
C LEU A 63 13.91 0.29 13.27
N GLY A 64 14.97 0.20 14.10
CA GLY A 64 15.05 0.93 15.36
C GLY A 64 14.03 0.42 16.39
N ASP A 65 12.99 1.21 16.65
CA ASP A 65 11.94 0.92 17.63
C ASP A 65 10.76 0.12 17.05
N ARG A 66 10.80 -0.25 15.75
CA ARG A 66 9.73 -0.98 15.07
C ARG A 66 10.25 -2.18 14.30
N GLU A 67 9.36 -3.12 14.06
CA GLU A 67 9.60 -4.35 13.33
C GLU A 67 8.53 -4.52 12.25
N LEU A 68 8.94 -4.78 11.01
CA LEU A 68 8.06 -5.08 9.89
C LEU A 68 8.11 -6.57 9.58
N ARG A 69 6.95 -7.18 9.39
CA ARG A 69 6.84 -8.56 8.93
C ARG A 69 6.95 -8.63 7.43
N LEU A 70 7.89 -9.45 6.94
CA LEU A 70 8.16 -9.69 5.53
C LEU A 70 7.77 -11.13 5.15
N TYR A 71 7.32 -11.30 3.90
CA TYR A 71 6.96 -12.57 3.29
C TYR A 71 7.66 -12.70 1.95
N HIS A 72 8.59 -13.65 1.86
CA HIS A 72 9.45 -13.85 0.71
C HIS A 72 8.94 -14.98 -0.17
N PHE A 73 8.47 -14.66 -1.36
CA PHE A 73 8.13 -15.61 -2.42
C PHE A 73 9.31 -15.66 -3.38
N ARG A 74 10.12 -16.71 -3.25
CA ARG A 74 11.40 -16.79 -3.96
C ARG A 74 11.27 -17.32 -5.38
N SER A 75 12.12 -16.80 -6.25
CA SER A 75 12.46 -17.29 -7.57
C SER A 75 13.98 -17.56 -7.63
N ASP A 76 14.62 -17.42 -8.78
CA ASP A 76 16.08 -17.49 -8.90
C ASP A 76 16.71 -16.28 -8.17
N PRO A 77 17.84 -16.45 -7.45
CA PRO A 77 18.53 -15.32 -6.80
C PRO A 77 18.89 -14.16 -7.74
N GLU A 78 19.15 -14.47 -9.01
CA GLU A 78 19.47 -13.47 -10.05
C GLU A 78 18.22 -12.80 -10.64
N ASP A 79 17.02 -13.25 -10.32
CA ASP A 79 15.80 -12.60 -10.80
C ASP A 79 15.56 -11.25 -10.12
N PRO A 80 14.97 -10.28 -10.83
CA PRO A 80 14.64 -8.97 -10.25
C PRO A 80 13.66 -9.11 -9.10
N VAL A 81 13.65 -8.08 -8.22
CA VAL A 81 12.85 -8.09 -7.00
C VAL A 81 11.64 -7.17 -7.13
N VAL A 82 10.49 -7.60 -6.65
CA VAL A 82 9.29 -6.78 -6.50
C VAL A 82 8.93 -6.67 -5.03
N VAL A 83 8.97 -5.46 -4.47
CA VAL A 83 8.44 -5.17 -3.14
C VAL A 83 6.96 -4.81 -3.27
N PHE A 84 6.10 -5.50 -2.53
CA PHE A 84 4.64 -5.31 -2.61
C PHE A 84 4.06 -4.69 -1.35
N VAL A 85 3.25 -3.64 -1.55
CA VAL A 85 2.56 -2.87 -0.50
C VAL A 85 1.06 -3.17 -0.54
N PRO A 86 0.46 -3.70 0.54
CA PRO A 86 -0.98 -3.99 0.60
C PRO A 86 -1.83 -2.72 0.68
N GLY A 87 -3.15 -2.88 0.49
CA GLY A 87 -4.14 -1.82 0.58
C GLY A 87 -4.51 -1.42 2.01
N THR A 88 -5.43 -0.47 2.14
CA THR A 88 -6.02 -0.05 3.42
C THR A 88 -6.68 -1.23 4.12
N SER A 89 -6.55 -1.29 5.42
CA SER A 89 -7.19 -2.30 6.29
C SER A 89 -6.60 -3.70 6.22
N VAL A 90 -5.82 -4.02 5.21
CA VAL A 90 -5.36 -5.38 4.90
C VAL A 90 -3.85 -5.54 5.09
N TYR A 91 -3.33 -6.70 4.81
CA TYR A 91 -1.94 -7.11 5.01
C TYR A 91 -1.49 -8.03 3.86
N ALA A 92 -0.19 -8.31 3.78
CA ALA A 92 0.40 -8.93 2.59
C ALA A 92 -0.18 -10.32 2.27
N LEU A 93 -0.48 -11.15 3.28
CA LEU A 93 -0.98 -12.51 3.04
C LEU A 93 -2.35 -12.58 2.36
N LEU A 94 -3.14 -11.51 2.37
CA LEU A 94 -4.38 -11.45 1.58
C LEU A 94 -4.13 -11.42 0.07
N TYR A 95 -2.89 -11.13 -0.34
CA TYR A 95 -2.45 -11.12 -1.73
C TYR A 95 -1.57 -12.34 -2.09
N THR A 96 -1.62 -13.41 -1.29
CA THR A 96 -0.75 -14.59 -1.45
C THR A 96 -0.76 -15.14 -2.87
N GLU A 97 -1.93 -15.26 -3.50
CA GLU A 97 -2.04 -15.76 -4.88
C GLU A 97 -1.28 -14.85 -5.87
N PHE A 98 -1.47 -13.54 -5.78
CA PHE A 98 -0.77 -12.56 -6.63
C PHE A 98 0.75 -12.63 -6.42
N LEU A 99 1.21 -12.65 -5.18
CA LEU A 99 2.62 -12.68 -4.83
C LEU A 99 3.28 -13.99 -5.30
N TYR A 100 2.62 -15.12 -5.05
CA TYR A 100 3.07 -16.43 -5.51
C TYR A 100 3.13 -16.52 -7.03
N LYS A 101 2.04 -16.19 -7.73
CA LYS A 101 2.01 -16.28 -9.20
C LYS A 101 3.02 -15.33 -9.86
N LEU A 102 3.26 -14.14 -9.30
CA LEU A 102 4.29 -13.25 -9.78
C LEU A 102 5.70 -13.84 -9.56
N SER A 103 5.94 -14.49 -8.42
CA SER A 103 7.24 -15.17 -8.19
C SER A 103 7.48 -16.31 -9.18
N ARG A 104 6.41 -17.04 -9.58
CA ARG A 104 6.51 -18.09 -10.62
C ARG A 104 6.75 -17.55 -12.03
N ARG A 105 6.75 -16.23 -12.19
CA ARG A 105 7.08 -15.54 -13.45
C ARG A 105 8.50 -15.01 -13.52
N GLY A 106 9.39 -15.42 -12.60
CA GLY A 106 10.81 -15.03 -12.59
C GLY A 106 11.05 -13.69 -11.88
N PHE A 107 10.40 -13.51 -10.72
CA PHE A 107 10.65 -12.39 -9.82
C PHE A 107 10.79 -12.89 -8.39
N ASN A 108 11.75 -12.39 -7.64
CA ASN A 108 11.72 -12.49 -6.19
C ASN A 108 10.69 -11.48 -5.68
N VAL A 109 9.69 -11.92 -4.93
CA VAL A 109 8.63 -11.04 -4.44
C VAL A 109 8.68 -10.94 -2.93
N VAL A 110 8.72 -9.72 -2.42
CA VAL A 110 8.72 -9.42 -0.98
C VAL A 110 7.45 -8.65 -0.64
N GLY A 111 6.43 -9.36 -0.15
CA GLY A 111 5.29 -8.74 0.49
C GLY A 111 5.65 -8.34 1.92
N PHE A 112 5.06 -7.28 2.44
CA PHE A 112 5.26 -6.92 3.84
C PHE A 112 4.01 -6.29 4.44
N ASP A 113 3.90 -6.40 5.75
CA ASP A 113 2.86 -5.71 6.50
C ASP A 113 3.39 -4.33 6.90
N PRO A 114 2.74 -3.22 6.51
CA PRO A 114 3.13 -1.89 6.98
C PRO A 114 2.95 -1.73 8.50
N ARG A 115 3.58 -0.72 9.10
CA ARG A 115 3.40 -0.40 10.52
C ARG A 115 1.92 -0.38 10.92
N GLY A 116 1.61 -0.98 12.05
CA GLY A 116 0.23 -1.05 12.59
C GLY A 116 -0.74 -1.92 11.79
N HIS A 117 -0.27 -2.70 10.79
CA HIS A 117 -1.07 -3.66 10.02
C HIS A 117 -0.53 -5.08 10.22
N GLY A 118 -1.36 -6.08 9.91
CA GLY A 118 -0.96 -7.48 9.92
C GLY A 118 -0.20 -7.87 11.18
N MET A 119 0.98 -8.46 11.00
CA MET A 119 1.89 -8.89 12.06
C MET A 119 3.01 -7.88 12.37
N SER A 120 3.04 -6.73 11.70
CA SER A 120 4.02 -5.69 11.98
C SER A 120 3.72 -4.95 13.26
N SER A 121 4.78 -4.45 13.91
CA SER A 121 4.69 -3.65 15.13
C SER A 121 4.02 -2.29 14.88
N GLY A 122 3.72 -1.60 15.97
CA GLY A 122 3.09 -0.29 15.96
C GLY A 122 1.63 -0.33 16.44
N ARG A 123 1.08 0.85 16.71
CA ARG A 123 -0.32 0.97 17.11
C ARG A 123 -1.24 0.73 15.92
N ARG A 124 -2.25 -0.11 16.12
CA ARG A 124 -3.18 -0.52 15.05
C ARG A 124 -3.86 0.68 14.40
N GLY A 125 -3.67 0.84 13.07
CA GLY A 125 -4.25 1.92 12.28
C GLY A 125 -3.69 3.32 12.54
N VAL A 126 -2.59 3.44 13.29
CA VAL A 126 -1.92 4.74 13.55
C VAL A 126 -0.68 4.83 12.66
N TYR A 127 -0.79 5.60 11.60
CA TYR A 127 0.27 5.85 10.62
C TYR A 127 -0.01 7.15 9.84
N THR A 128 0.91 7.57 9.03
CA THR A 128 0.74 8.60 7.99
C THR A 128 1.22 8.04 6.64
N LEU A 129 0.80 8.64 5.53
CA LEU A 129 1.29 8.23 4.20
C LEU A 129 2.82 8.39 4.11
N GLY A 130 3.39 9.45 4.70
CA GLY A 130 4.83 9.63 4.75
C GLY A 130 5.54 8.48 5.46
N GLU A 131 5.00 8.02 6.58
CA GLU A 131 5.54 6.87 7.33
C GLU A 131 5.40 5.54 6.57
N LEU A 132 4.33 5.34 5.79
CA LEU A 132 4.20 4.17 4.90
C LEU A 132 5.25 4.19 3.79
N VAL A 133 5.55 5.37 3.24
CA VAL A 133 6.63 5.55 2.26
C VAL A 133 7.99 5.25 2.88
N GLU A 134 8.26 5.70 4.11
CA GLU A 134 9.49 5.38 4.84
C GLU A 134 9.67 3.88 5.06
N ASP A 135 8.64 3.18 5.53
CA ASP A 135 8.66 1.74 5.72
C ASP A 135 8.91 1.01 4.39
N THR A 136 8.21 1.42 3.34
CA THR A 136 8.38 0.83 2.01
C THR A 136 9.80 1.03 1.47
N ARG A 137 10.38 2.22 1.64
CA ARG A 137 11.78 2.49 1.25
C ARG A 137 12.77 1.64 2.04
N ALA A 138 12.53 1.43 3.34
CA ALA A 138 13.37 0.54 4.14
C ALA A 138 13.30 -0.92 3.64
N VAL A 139 12.12 -1.39 3.23
CA VAL A 139 11.97 -2.73 2.61
C VAL A 139 12.62 -2.79 1.23
N ILE A 140 12.54 -1.72 0.43
CA ILE A 140 13.26 -1.60 -0.87
C ILE A 140 14.77 -1.70 -0.65
N ASP A 141 15.32 -0.98 0.33
CA ASP A 141 16.73 -1.02 0.68
C ASP A 141 17.16 -2.41 1.18
N TYR A 142 16.32 -3.03 2.00
CA TYR A 142 16.54 -4.40 2.46
C TYR A 142 16.55 -5.38 1.26
N ALA A 143 15.55 -5.32 0.38
CA ALA A 143 15.43 -6.19 -0.78
C ALA A 143 16.61 -6.04 -1.75
N ALA A 144 17.08 -4.80 -1.97
CA ALA A 144 18.24 -4.52 -2.80
C ALA A 144 19.54 -5.16 -2.25
N ARG A 145 19.72 -5.15 -0.93
CA ARG A 145 20.87 -5.81 -0.27
C ARG A 145 20.73 -7.32 -0.19
N ARG A 146 19.50 -7.80 0.01
CA ARG A 146 19.23 -9.24 0.23
C ARG A 146 19.28 -10.05 -1.05
N TYR A 147 18.87 -9.45 -2.16
CA TYR A 147 18.79 -10.07 -3.48
C TYR A 147 19.74 -9.38 -4.48
N ASN A 148 19.27 -8.33 -5.13
CA ASN A 148 20.05 -7.57 -6.11
C ASN A 148 19.42 -6.15 -6.28
N PRO A 149 20.15 -5.18 -6.89
CA PRO A 149 19.69 -3.79 -7.03
C PRO A 149 18.57 -3.57 -8.05
N ARG A 150 18.09 -4.61 -8.73
CA ARG A 150 16.97 -4.51 -9.69
C ARG A 150 15.66 -4.64 -8.95
N VAL A 151 15.28 -3.58 -8.23
CA VAL A 151 14.07 -3.55 -7.40
C VAL A 151 12.98 -2.72 -8.06
N ALA A 152 11.77 -3.28 -8.16
CA ALA A 152 10.53 -2.57 -8.44
C ALA A 152 9.66 -2.52 -7.18
N VAL A 153 8.77 -1.54 -7.11
CA VAL A 153 7.71 -1.48 -6.11
C VAL A 153 6.35 -1.68 -6.77
N ALA A 154 5.50 -2.48 -6.14
CA ALA A 154 4.10 -2.67 -6.56
C ALA A 154 3.18 -2.45 -5.37
N GLY A 155 1.96 -2.01 -5.59
CA GLY A 155 1.01 -1.87 -4.50
C GLY A 155 -0.44 -1.80 -4.96
N SER A 156 -1.34 -2.17 -4.04
CA SER A 156 -2.78 -2.19 -4.25
C SER A 156 -3.47 -1.09 -3.46
N SER A 157 -4.35 -0.31 -4.11
CA SER A 157 -5.15 0.74 -3.45
C SER A 157 -4.25 1.74 -2.70
N GLN A 158 -4.35 1.88 -1.38
CA GLN A 158 -3.41 2.69 -0.58
C GLN A 158 -1.95 2.27 -0.79
N GLY A 159 -1.69 0.98 -0.99
CA GLY A 159 -0.36 0.48 -1.36
C GLY A 159 0.06 0.97 -2.74
N GLY A 160 -0.86 1.11 -3.69
CA GLY A 160 -0.60 1.72 -5.00
C GLY A 160 -0.24 3.19 -4.90
N ILE A 161 -0.94 3.94 -4.04
CA ILE A 161 -0.57 5.33 -3.69
C ILE A 161 0.84 5.36 -3.09
N THR A 162 1.13 4.49 -2.13
CA THR A 162 2.44 4.40 -1.48
C THR A 162 3.55 4.06 -2.50
N ALA A 163 3.30 3.12 -3.43
CA ALA A 163 4.21 2.79 -4.51
C ALA A 163 4.48 3.99 -5.44
N PHE A 164 3.45 4.79 -5.74
CA PHE A 164 3.57 6.02 -6.52
C PHE A 164 4.43 7.08 -5.80
N TYR A 165 4.24 7.24 -4.49
CA TYR A 165 5.06 8.12 -3.67
C TYR A 165 6.52 7.64 -3.57
N CYS A 166 6.75 6.32 -3.50
CA CYS A 166 8.08 5.75 -3.60
C CYS A 166 8.73 6.01 -4.97
N ALA A 167 7.96 5.96 -6.06
CA ALA A 167 8.44 6.33 -7.39
C ALA A 167 8.92 7.80 -7.45
N ALA A 168 8.25 8.70 -6.72
CA ALA A 168 8.70 10.09 -6.63
C ALA A 168 9.90 10.28 -5.68
N ALA A 169 10.08 9.43 -4.68
CA ALA A 169 11.07 9.60 -3.62
C ALA A 169 12.37 8.80 -3.82
N GLU A 170 12.31 7.63 -4.52
CA GLU A 170 13.40 6.67 -4.57
C GLU A 170 13.90 6.47 -6.01
N PRO A 171 14.95 7.19 -6.43
CA PRO A 171 15.46 7.15 -7.81
C PRO A 171 16.16 5.84 -8.19
N ARG A 172 16.47 4.97 -7.20
CA ARG A 172 17.12 3.67 -7.44
C ARG A 172 16.14 2.59 -7.89
N LEU A 173 14.83 2.81 -7.74
CA LEU A 173 13.82 1.90 -8.27
C LEU A 173 13.92 1.76 -9.79
N ARG A 174 13.72 0.55 -10.28
CA ARG A 174 13.70 0.24 -11.71
C ARG A 174 12.31 0.38 -12.33
N ALA A 175 11.27 0.22 -11.53
CA ALA A 175 9.87 0.40 -11.95
C ALA A 175 8.93 0.59 -10.75
N ALA A 176 7.76 1.17 -11.00
CA ALA A 176 6.65 1.20 -10.05
C ALA A 176 5.37 0.69 -10.71
N VAL A 177 4.60 -0.13 -9.98
CA VAL A 177 3.29 -0.64 -10.38
C VAL A 177 2.27 -0.16 -9.37
N CYS A 178 1.33 0.67 -9.80
CA CYS A 178 0.39 1.35 -8.95
C CYS A 178 -1.04 0.93 -9.32
N HIS A 179 -1.66 0.08 -8.49
CA HIS A 179 -3.11 -0.09 -8.59
C HIS A 179 -3.75 1.11 -7.89
N ASN A 180 -4.15 2.06 -8.73
CA ASN A 180 -4.56 3.41 -8.43
C ASN A 180 -3.42 4.30 -7.89
N LEU A 181 -3.65 5.61 -7.96
CA LEU A 181 -2.69 6.62 -7.53
C LEU A 181 -3.41 7.93 -7.17
N ILE A 182 -2.75 8.72 -6.33
CA ILE A 182 -3.20 10.08 -5.96
C ILE A 182 -2.01 11.03 -6.12
N ALA A 183 -2.26 12.20 -6.71
CA ALA A 183 -1.36 13.33 -6.69
C ALA A 183 -1.98 14.45 -5.84
N PRO A 184 -1.28 14.98 -4.83
CA PRO A 184 -1.86 15.95 -3.89
C PRO A 184 -2.19 17.30 -4.55
N ASP A 185 -1.54 17.63 -5.67
CA ASP A 185 -1.74 18.82 -6.48
C ASP A 185 -2.80 18.66 -7.57
N GLU A 186 -3.35 17.43 -7.74
CA GLU A 186 -4.47 17.20 -8.64
C GLU A 186 -5.79 17.49 -7.92
N PRO A 187 -6.68 18.31 -8.49
CA PRO A 187 -7.97 18.61 -7.89
C PRO A 187 -8.85 17.34 -7.79
N ASP A 188 -9.89 17.44 -6.96
CA ASP A 188 -10.95 16.43 -6.84
C ASP A 188 -10.58 15.12 -6.13
N ASN A 189 -9.43 15.03 -5.43
CA ASN A 189 -9.07 13.85 -4.65
C ASN A 189 -10.10 13.49 -3.54
N TYR A 190 -10.93 14.44 -3.09
CA TYR A 190 -12.06 14.19 -2.18
C TYR A 190 -13.11 13.23 -2.79
N ARG A 191 -13.15 13.05 -4.12
CA ARG A 191 -14.08 12.14 -4.82
C ARG A 191 -13.85 10.66 -4.46
N MET A 192 -12.70 10.32 -3.89
CA MET A 192 -12.37 8.98 -3.41
C MET A 192 -12.98 8.66 -2.06
N THR A 193 -13.74 9.58 -1.48
CA THR A 193 -14.44 9.34 -0.22
C THR A 193 -15.90 8.95 -0.47
N ARG A 194 -16.47 8.19 0.47
CA ARG A 194 -17.89 7.76 0.44
C ARG A 194 -18.89 8.93 0.28
N ASN A 195 -18.54 10.11 0.80
CA ASN A 195 -19.39 11.29 0.78
C ASN A 195 -18.63 12.52 0.22
N PRO A 196 -18.37 12.59 -1.10
CA PRO A 196 -17.57 13.66 -1.70
C PRO A 196 -18.09 15.07 -1.42
N SER A 197 -19.41 15.24 -1.40
CA SER A 197 -20.06 16.55 -1.15
C SER A 197 -19.80 17.06 0.27
N LEU A 198 -19.59 16.19 1.25
CA LEU A 198 -19.24 16.56 2.62
C LEU A 198 -17.76 17.00 2.71
N PHE A 199 -16.88 16.32 2.00
CA PHE A 199 -15.43 16.56 2.08
C PHE A 199 -14.97 17.73 1.20
N ARG A 200 -15.63 17.96 0.05
CA ARG A 200 -15.28 19.02 -0.89
C ARG A 200 -15.07 20.40 -0.23
N PRO A 201 -16.00 20.93 0.64
CA PRO A 201 -15.82 22.24 1.24
C PRO A 201 -14.70 22.27 2.30
N LEU A 202 -14.26 21.12 2.80
CA LEU A 202 -13.20 21.01 3.80
C LEU A 202 -11.80 21.06 3.16
N MET A 203 -11.66 20.71 1.88
CA MET A 203 -10.36 20.61 1.21
C MET A 203 -9.51 21.89 1.32
N PRO A 204 -10.02 23.11 1.05
CA PRO A 204 -9.23 24.32 1.18
C PRO A 204 -8.87 24.66 2.63
N LEU A 205 -9.55 24.06 3.61
CA LEU A 205 -9.30 24.26 5.04
C LEU A 205 -8.29 23.25 5.63
N LEU A 206 -7.94 22.21 4.89
CA LEU A 206 -7.03 21.16 5.38
C LEU A 206 -5.72 21.71 5.97
N PRO A 207 -5.04 22.71 5.39
CA PRO A 207 -3.80 23.25 5.97
C PRO A 207 -3.98 23.78 7.39
N LEU A 208 -5.17 24.29 7.73
CA LEU A 208 -5.46 24.82 9.08
C LEU A 208 -5.54 23.71 10.14
N PHE A 209 -5.84 22.47 9.73
CA PHE A 209 -5.92 21.32 10.65
C PHE A 209 -4.55 20.67 10.93
N LYS A 210 -3.49 21.07 10.25
CA LYS A 210 -2.16 20.46 10.42
C LYS A 210 -1.73 20.39 11.89
N PRO A 211 -1.74 21.48 12.69
CA PRO A 211 -1.32 21.41 14.09
C PRO A 211 -2.16 20.46 14.94
N LEU A 212 -3.46 20.34 14.59
CA LEU A 212 -4.38 19.43 15.27
C LEU A 212 -4.08 17.96 14.94
N MET A 213 -3.65 17.68 13.70
CA MET A 213 -3.33 16.31 13.27
C MET A 213 -1.96 15.86 13.78
N GLU A 214 -1.03 16.78 14.01
CA GLU A 214 0.30 16.52 14.56
C GLU A 214 0.31 16.39 16.10
N CYS A 215 -0.75 16.80 16.79
CA CYS A 215 -0.89 16.63 18.24
C CYS A 215 -1.58 15.28 18.58
N PRO A 216 -1.71 14.89 19.87
CA PRO A 216 -2.37 13.65 20.28
C PRO A 216 -3.79 13.44 19.73
N LEU A 217 -4.51 14.50 19.37
CA LEU A 217 -5.84 14.39 18.75
C LEU A 217 -5.80 13.76 17.35
N GLY A 218 -4.70 13.90 16.63
CA GLY A 218 -4.49 13.21 15.36
C GLY A 218 -4.47 11.68 15.49
N LYS A 219 -4.30 11.14 16.69
CA LYS A 219 -4.37 9.69 16.98
C LYS A 219 -5.79 9.20 17.29
N LEU A 220 -6.81 10.07 17.30
CA LEU A 220 -8.19 9.63 17.44
C LEU A 220 -8.59 8.77 16.24
N MET A 221 -9.29 7.66 16.54
CA MET A 221 -9.58 6.61 15.57
C MET A 221 -10.93 6.81 14.89
N VAL A 222 -10.93 6.60 13.58
CA VAL A 222 -12.12 6.71 12.72
C VAL A 222 -12.33 5.36 12.01
N PRO A 223 -13.54 4.77 12.07
CA PRO A 223 -13.85 3.59 11.29
C PRO A 223 -13.66 3.83 9.79
N VAL A 224 -12.99 2.91 9.10
CA VAL A 224 -12.75 2.98 7.65
C VAL A 224 -14.06 3.12 6.89
N ALA A 225 -15.11 2.42 7.29
CA ALA A 225 -16.43 2.46 6.68
C ALA A 225 -17.11 3.86 6.68
N LEU A 226 -16.61 4.83 7.47
CA LEU A 226 -17.14 6.20 7.44
C LEU A 226 -16.66 7.00 6.22
N TYR A 227 -15.51 6.66 5.66
CA TYR A 227 -14.94 7.41 4.54
C TYR A 227 -14.72 6.58 3.27
N LEU A 228 -14.62 5.24 3.38
CA LEU A 228 -14.56 4.30 2.25
C LEU A 228 -15.72 3.32 2.31
N ASP A 229 -16.34 3.03 1.18
CA ASP A 229 -17.38 2.03 1.05
C ASP A 229 -16.83 0.69 0.55
N LEU A 230 -15.95 0.08 1.35
CA LEU A 230 -15.39 -1.23 1.02
C LEU A 230 -16.45 -2.34 0.97
N ALA A 231 -17.58 -2.17 1.68
CA ALA A 231 -18.67 -3.12 1.64
C ALA A 231 -19.42 -3.13 0.30
N ALA A 232 -19.35 -2.03 -0.46
CA ALA A 232 -19.93 -1.93 -1.80
C ALA A 232 -19.06 -2.56 -2.89
N GLU A 233 -17.80 -2.91 -2.57
CA GLU A 233 -16.88 -3.53 -3.52
C GLU A 233 -17.10 -5.05 -3.54
N PRO A 234 -17.59 -5.60 -4.66
CA PRO A 234 -17.75 -7.04 -4.79
C PRO A 234 -16.38 -7.73 -4.82
N THR A 235 -16.30 -8.92 -4.25
CA THR A 235 -15.14 -9.80 -4.34
C THR A 235 -15.57 -11.25 -4.58
N ARG A 236 -14.70 -12.01 -5.22
CA ARG A 236 -14.86 -13.45 -5.42
C ARG A 236 -14.40 -14.26 -4.21
N LEU A 237 -13.57 -13.66 -3.35
CA LEU A 237 -12.95 -14.36 -2.22
C LEU A 237 -13.91 -14.57 -1.05
N VAL A 238 -14.76 -13.58 -0.77
CA VAL A 238 -15.66 -13.61 0.40
C VAL A 238 -17.00 -12.97 0.04
N PRO A 239 -18.12 -13.45 0.62
CA PRO A 239 -19.45 -12.90 0.35
C PRO A 239 -19.67 -11.47 0.84
N ASP A 240 -19.01 -11.08 1.94
CA ASP A 240 -19.14 -9.77 2.59
C ASP A 240 -17.77 -9.30 3.12
N VAL A 241 -17.20 -8.31 2.44
CA VAL A 241 -15.88 -7.74 2.77
C VAL A 241 -15.89 -7.08 4.16
N ALA A 242 -16.97 -6.38 4.51
CA ALA A 242 -17.03 -5.66 5.79
C ALA A 242 -17.10 -6.63 6.97
N GLU A 243 -17.90 -7.72 6.83
CA GLU A 243 -17.95 -8.78 7.83
C GLU A 243 -16.62 -9.50 7.94
N PHE A 244 -16.02 -9.85 6.80
CA PHE A 244 -14.71 -10.47 6.74
C PHE A 244 -13.66 -9.66 7.50
N LEU A 245 -13.53 -8.35 7.20
CA LEU A 245 -12.56 -7.49 7.86
C LEU A 245 -12.84 -7.30 9.37
N ARG A 246 -14.11 -7.35 9.81
CA ARG A 246 -14.45 -7.27 11.24
C ARG A 246 -14.04 -8.52 12.02
N GLN A 247 -14.12 -9.68 11.40
CA GLN A 247 -13.76 -10.95 12.00
C GLN A 247 -12.27 -11.25 11.94
N ASP A 248 -11.54 -10.61 11.02
CA ASP A 248 -10.12 -10.82 10.82
C ASP A 248 -9.30 -10.16 11.96
N PRO A 249 -8.54 -10.95 12.75
CA PRO A 249 -7.74 -10.42 13.85
C PRO A 249 -6.56 -9.56 13.37
N LEU A 250 -6.11 -9.74 12.12
CA LEU A 250 -4.98 -9.03 11.52
C LEU A 250 -5.40 -7.77 10.76
N ALA A 251 -6.68 -7.65 10.39
CA ALA A 251 -7.19 -6.50 9.67
C ALA A 251 -7.28 -5.24 10.55
N VAL A 252 -7.22 -4.08 9.91
CA VAL A 252 -7.35 -2.75 10.52
C VAL A 252 -8.64 -2.10 10.04
N THR A 253 -9.68 -2.12 10.85
CA THR A 253 -10.99 -1.55 10.50
C THR A 253 -11.16 -0.08 10.90
N THR A 254 -10.14 0.49 11.56
CA THR A 254 -10.12 1.89 12.01
C THR A 254 -8.75 2.49 11.75
N VAL A 255 -8.71 3.76 11.37
CA VAL A 255 -7.46 4.50 11.16
C VAL A 255 -7.48 5.81 11.95
N SER A 256 -6.30 6.35 12.23
CA SER A 256 -6.18 7.63 12.93
C SER A 256 -6.62 8.80 12.03
N LEU A 257 -7.06 9.90 12.65
CA LEU A 257 -7.32 11.15 11.92
C LEU A 257 -6.08 11.62 11.18
N GLY A 258 -4.89 11.44 11.77
CA GLY A 258 -3.60 11.75 11.11
C GLY A 258 -3.38 10.93 9.85
N ALA A 259 -3.76 9.64 9.84
CA ALA A 259 -3.70 8.80 8.64
C ALA A 259 -4.57 9.37 7.53
N LEU A 260 -5.85 9.65 7.83
CA LEU A 260 -6.80 10.23 6.87
C LEU A 260 -6.32 11.59 6.34
N TYR A 261 -5.88 12.46 7.23
CA TYR A 261 -5.36 13.78 6.88
C TYR A 261 -4.14 13.67 5.95
N SER A 262 -3.25 12.72 6.19
CA SER A 262 -2.00 12.58 5.44
C SER A 262 -2.21 12.18 3.98
N LEU A 263 -3.29 11.47 3.64
CA LEU A 263 -3.55 11.02 2.27
C LEU A 263 -3.63 12.20 1.26
N PRO A 264 -4.44 13.24 1.48
CA PRO A 264 -4.51 14.38 0.58
C PRO A 264 -3.44 15.44 0.81
N THR A 265 -2.70 15.41 1.94
CA THR A 265 -1.81 16.51 2.33
C THR A 265 -0.32 16.19 2.30
N THR A 266 0.07 14.91 2.25
CA THR A 266 1.48 14.53 2.10
C THR A 266 2.00 14.97 0.73
N PRO A 267 3.05 15.80 0.64
CA PRO A 267 3.59 16.21 -0.65
C PRO A 267 4.33 15.05 -1.33
N LEU A 268 4.30 15.00 -2.65
CA LEU A 268 5.23 14.19 -3.42
C LEU A 268 6.65 14.76 -3.30
N ALA A 269 7.65 13.89 -3.25
CA ALA A 269 9.06 14.29 -3.21
C ALA A 269 9.52 14.98 -4.53
N ARG A 270 8.82 14.72 -5.64
CA ARG A 270 8.98 15.35 -6.95
C ARG A 270 7.62 15.52 -7.59
N ARG A 271 7.51 16.45 -8.52
CA ARG A 271 6.30 16.60 -9.33
C ARG A 271 6.06 15.33 -10.15
N VAL A 272 4.82 15.06 -10.50
CA VAL A 272 4.44 13.88 -11.32
C VAL A 272 5.24 13.84 -12.63
N GLU A 273 5.43 14.99 -13.26
CA GLU A 273 6.16 15.16 -14.52
C GLU A 273 7.67 14.89 -14.42
N GLU A 274 8.21 14.90 -13.20
CA GLU A 274 9.64 14.70 -12.91
C GLU A 274 9.97 13.26 -12.49
N ILE A 275 8.98 12.38 -12.41
CA ILE A 275 9.18 10.96 -12.18
C ILE A 275 9.81 10.35 -13.44
N THR A 276 11.00 9.76 -13.29
CA THR A 276 11.81 9.27 -14.42
C THR A 276 11.76 7.77 -14.63
N MET A 277 11.48 6.99 -13.56
CA MET A 277 11.40 5.54 -13.69
C MET A 277 10.11 5.11 -14.41
N PRO A 278 10.11 3.94 -15.06
CA PRO A 278 8.90 3.37 -15.64
C PRO A 278 7.78 3.18 -14.63
N VAL A 279 6.55 3.59 -14.99
CA VAL A 279 5.36 3.45 -14.13
C VAL A 279 4.26 2.71 -14.88
N MET A 280 3.78 1.60 -14.30
CA MET A 280 2.52 0.98 -14.72
C MET A 280 1.41 1.41 -13.77
N VAL A 281 0.29 1.83 -14.34
CA VAL A 281 -0.96 2.06 -13.58
C VAL A 281 -1.94 0.95 -13.93
N ILE A 282 -2.46 0.28 -12.92
CA ILE A 282 -3.56 -0.68 -13.05
C ILE A 282 -4.83 0.03 -12.60
N HIS A 283 -5.89 -0.05 -13.39
CA HIS A 283 -7.17 0.57 -13.05
C HIS A 283 -8.36 -0.31 -13.48
N SER A 284 -9.40 -0.27 -12.66
CA SER A 284 -10.61 -1.08 -12.77
C SER A 284 -11.76 -0.23 -13.28
N GLY A 285 -12.45 -0.66 -14.33
CA GLY A 285 -13.54 0.12 -14.93
C GLY A 285 -14.79 0.24 -14.05
N LYS A 286 -14.96 -0.67 -13.09
CA LYS A 286 -16.07 -0.65 -12.11
C LYS A 286 -15.58 -0.31 -10.70
N ASP A 287 -14.47 0.42 -10.59
CA ASP A 287 -13.93 0.92 -9.31
C ASP A 287 -14.83 2.03 -8.75
N ASN A 288 -15.48 1.78 -7.61
CA ASN A 288 -16.36 2.77 -6.97
C ASN A 288 -15.59 3.75 -6.05
N ILE A 289 -14.28 3.53 -5.86
CA ILE A 289 -13.45 4.34 -4.96
C ILE A 289 -12.64 5.37 -5.76
N PHE A 290 -11.95 4.91 -6.82
CA PHE A 290 -11.09 5.77 -7.63
C PHE A 290 -11.75 6.10 -8.98
N PRO A 291 -12.18 7.35 -9.20
CA PRO A 291 -12.75 7.75 -10.49
C PRO A 291 -11.71 7.63 -11.62
N GLU A 292 -12.06 6.95 -12.71
CA GLU A 292 -11.17 6.72 -13.85
C GLU A 292 -10.59 8.02 -14.42
N ASP A 293 -11.44 9.05 -14.60
CA ASP A 293 -11.02 10.34 -15.13
C ASP A 293 -9.93 11.01 -14.27
N TYR A 294 -10.00 10.87 -12.94
CA TYR A 294 -8.96 11.35 -12.03
C TYR A 294 -7.65 10.59 -12.22
N VAL A 295 -7.72 9.26 -12.21
CA VAL A 295 -6.52 8.40 -12.36
C VAL A 295 -5.86 8.65 -13.71
N ARG A 296 -6.64 8.81 -14.78
CA ARG A 296 -6.14 9.15 -16.12
C ARG A 296 -5.48 10.52 -16.17
N ARG A 297 -6.05 11.56 -15.55
CA ARG A 297 -5.40 12.87 -15.50
C ARG A 297 -4.03 12.81 -14.86
N VAL A 298 -3.87 12.10 -13.73
CA VAL A 298 -2.56 11.95 -13.11
C VAL A 298 -1.63 11.10 -13.97
N TYR A 299 -2.12 10.00 -14.55
CA TYR A 299 -1.35 9.16 -15.47
C TYR A 299 -0.83 9.94 -16.68
N ASP A 300 -1.67 10.80 -17.28
CA ASP A 300 -1.30 11.58 -18.47
C ASP A 300 -0.17 12.57 -18.20
N ARG A 301 -0.05 13.06 -16.98
CA ARG A 301 1.04 13.94 -16.53
C ARG A 301 2.41 13.26 -16.46
N LEU A 302 2.47 11.93 -16.28
CA LEU A 302 3.73 11.18 -16.29
C LEU A 302 4.45 11.34 -17.63
N ARG A 303 5.76 11.67 -17.62
CA ARG A 303 6.62 11.82 -18.80
C ARG A 303 7.57 10.64 -19.01
N CYS A 304 7.68 9.75 -18.03
CA CYS A 304 8.47 8.53 -18.10
C CYS A 304 7.84 7.46 -19.02
N LYS A 305 8.55 6.35 -19.25
CA LYS A 305 7.94 5.16 -19.85
C LYS A 305 6.79 4.69 -18.98
N LYS A 306 5.60 4.59 -19.55
CA LYS A 306 4.40 4.29 -18.79
C LYS A 306 3.48 3.32 -19.51
N LYS A 307 2.70 2.53 -18.72
CA LYS A 307 1.67 1.62 -19.23
C LYS A 307 0.41 1.76 -18.39
N PHE A 308 -0.74 1.79 -19.04
CA PHE A 308 -2.05 1.77 -18.39
C PHE A 308 -2.69 0.40 -18.63
N LEU A 309 -2.79 -0.42 -17.60
CA LEU A 309 -3.49 -1.71 -17.65
C LEU A 309 -4.92 -1.48 -17.17
N TYR A 310 -5.86 -1.57 -18.08
CA TYR A 310 -7.27 -1.30 -17.82
C TYR A 310 -8.11 -2.57 -17.88
N LEU A 311 -8.87 -2.83 -16.81
CA LEU A 311 -9.78 -3.95 -16.70
C LEU A 311 -11.24 -3.42 -16.66
N PRO A 312 -11.95 -3.36 -17.79
CA PRO A 312 -13.21 -2.62 -17.90
C PRO A 312 -14.34 -3.15 -17.02
N ASP A 313 -14.33 -4.45 -16.75
CA ASP A 313 -15.40 -5.13 -16.00
C ASP A 313 -15.02 -5.45 -14.55
N ALA A 314 -13.81 -5.13 -14.14
CA ALA A 314 -13.31 -5.44 -12.80
C ALA A 314 -13.70 -4.36 -11.78
N PRO A 315 -14.09 -4.73 -10.55
CA PRO A 315 -14.25 -3.84 -9.42
C PRO A 315 -12.90 -3.45 -8.80
N HIS A 316 -12.92 -2.72 -7.68
CA HIS A 316 -11.70 -2.24 -7.02
C HIS A 316 -10.72 -3.35 -6.60
N LEU A 317 -11.20 -4.52 -6.17
CA LEU A 317 -10.37 -5.57 -5.57
C LEU A 317 -9.65 -6.46 -6.62
N VAL A 318 -9.11 -5.86 -7.69
CA VAL A 318 -8.52 -6.61 -8.82
C VAL A 318 -7.28 -7.41 -8.47
N MET A 319 -6.43 -6.92 -7.56
CA MET A 319 -5.17 -7.60 -7.23
C MET A 319 -5.36 -8.83 -6.33
N THR A 320 -6.58 -9.08 -5.88
CA THR A 320 -7.00 -10.32 -5.20
C THR A 320 -7.85 -11.20 -6.08
N ASP A 321 -8.71 -10.60 -6.92
CA ASP A 321 -9.78 -11.33 -7.63
C ASP A 321 -9.48 -11.59 -9.11
N TYR A 322 -8.59 -10.81 -9.73
CA TYR A 322 -8.27 -10.86 -11.16
C TYR A 322 -6.77 -11.12 -11.40
N VAL A 323 -6.21 -11.99 -10.56
CA VAL A 323 -4.76 -12.29 -10.55
C VAL A 323 -4.31 -12.88 -11.89
N GLU A 324 -5.14 -13.75 -12.51
CA GLU A 324 -4.84 -14.36 -13.81
C GLU A 324 -4.81 -13.35 -14.96
N GLU A 325 -5.62 -12.31 -14.87
CA GLU A 325 -5.67 -11.25 -15.87
C GLU A 325 -4.55 -10.21 -15.69
N ILE A 326 -4.08 -10.01 -14.44
CA ILE A 326 -3.09 -8.98 -14.11
C ILE A 326 -1.65 -9.49 -14.21
N VAL A 327 -1.36 -10.66 -13.65
CA VAL A 327 0.02 -11.14 -13.51
C VAL A 327 0.74 -11.33 -14.85
N PRO A 328 0.14 -11.91 -15.92
CA PRO A 328 0.84 -12.06 -17.19
C PRO A 328 1.29 -10.73 -17.82
N PRO A 329 0.40 -9.75 -18.07
CA PRO A 329 0.80 -8.48 -18.71
C PRO A 329 1.70 -7.61 -17.81
N LEU A 330 1.59 -7.75 -16.48
CA LEU A 330 2.46 -7.10 -15.51
C LEU A 330 3.86 -7.69 -15.55
N ALA A 331 3.99 -9.00 -15.50
CA ALA A 331 5.29 -9.69 -15.56
C ALA A 331 6.02 -9.44 -16.88
N GLU A 332 5.30 -9.42 -17.99
CA GLU A 332 5.86 -9.07 -19.31
C GLU A 332 6.43 -7.65 -19.29
N TRP A 333 5.65 -6.68 -18.84
CA TRP A 333 6.08 -5.30 -18.76
C TRP A 333 7.26 -5.09 -17.79
N LEU A 334 7.24 -5.74 -16.62
CA LEU A 334 8.36 -5.67 -15.68
C LEU A 334 9.65 -6.22 -16.31
N ARG A 335 9.60 -7.35 -17.06
CA ARG A 335 10.79 -7.87 -17.78
C ARG A 335 11.29 -6.88 -18.82
N GLU A 336 10.39 -6.23 -19.55
CA GLU A 336 10.75 -5.23 -20.55
C GLU A 336 11.50 -4.03 -19.93
N VAL A 337 11.03 -3.54 -18.76
CA VAL A 337 11.59 -2.30 -18.17
C VAL A 337 12.73 -2.55 -17.18
N MET A 338 12.80 -3.75 -16.58
CA MET A 338 13.85 -4.09 -15.63
C MET A 338 15.03 -4.83 -16.23
N GLY A 339 14.89 -5.44 -17.41
CA GLY A 339 15.91 -6.14 -18.23
C GLY A 339 16.97 -6.94 -17.45
N ARG A 340 17.59 -7.95 -18.07
CA ARG A 340 18.91 -8.38 -17.60
C ARG A 340 19.87 -7.24 -17.96
N GLN A 341 20.69 -6.78 -17.02
CA GLN A 341 21.85 -5.96 -17.38
C GLN A 341 22.65 -6.77 -18.39
N ASP A 342 22.58 -6.38 -19.69
CA ASP A 342 23.50 -6.91 -20.68
C ASP A 342 24.90 -6.63 -20.16
N ALA A 343 25.80 -7.61 -20.26
CA ALA A 343 27.19 -7.60 -19.77
C ALA A 343 28.10 -6.53 -20.46
N LYS A 344 27.53 -5.38 -20.84
CA LYS A 344 28.23 -4.29 -21.51
C LYS A 344 28.89 -3.28 -20.59
N ASP A 345 28.48 -3.22 -19.30
CA ASP A 345 29.10 -2.28 -18.35
C ASP A 345 30.28 -2.86 -17.57
N ALA A 346 30.61 -4.13 -17.75
CA ALA A 346 31.76 -4.78 -17.10
C ALA A 346 33.05 -4.74 -17.97
N GLY A 347 33.00 -4.15 -19.16
CA GLY A 347 34.07 -4.25 -20.17
C GLY A 347 34.87 -2.99 -20.44
N SER A 348 34.72 -1.87 -19.72
CA SER A 348 35.48 -0.63 -19.98
C SER A 348 36.54 -0.26 -18.92
N GLY A 349 36.97 -1.23 -18.13
CA GLY A 349 38.02 -1.03 -17.11
C GLY A 349 39.18 -2.00 -17.30
N GLY A 350 39.77 -2.03 -18.48
CA GLY A 350 40.89 -2.95 -18.78
C GLY A 350 41.88 -2.39 -19.78
N THR A 351 43.03 -1.96 -19.25
CA THR A 351 44.36 -2.01 -19.88
C THR A 351 44.64 -1.06 -21.03
N ASP A 352 45.30 0.04 -20.70
CA ASP A 352 46.40 0.58 -21.50
C ASP A 352 47.58 0.85 -20.55
N ASP A 353 48.39 -0.19 -20.35
CA ASP A 353 49.77 -0.05 -19.91
C ASP A 353 50.61 -1.13 -20.61
N GLU A 354 50.98 -0.83 -21.84
CA GLU A 354 52.06 -1.49 -22.52
C GLU A 354 53.04 -0.47 -23.12
N GLY A 355 54.19 -0.40 -22.47
CA GLY A 355 55.43 -0.32 -23.18
C GLY A 355 55.94 1.04 -23.58
N ARG A 356 57.01 1.47 -22.86
CA ARG A 356 58.24 1.90 -23.53
C ARG A 356 59.43 1.97 -22.55
N SER A 357 60.34 1.07 -22.82
CA SER A 357 61.85 1.15 -22.73
C SER A 357 62.43 1.92 -21.57
#